data_78ee4e1e9fe92922044a2281c875a384
#
_entry.id   78ee4e1e9fe92922044a2281c875a384
#
_cell.length_a   1.000
_cell.length_b   1.000
_cell.length_c   1.000
_cell.angle_alpha   90.00
_cell.angle_beta   90.00
_cell.angle_gamma   90.00
#
_symmetry.space_group_name_H-M   'P 1'
#
loop_
_entity.id
_entity.type
_entity.pdbx_description
1 polymer ?
#
loop_
_entity_poly.entity_id
_entity_poly.type
_entity_poly.pdbx_seq_one_letter_code
_entity_poly.pdbx_strand_id
1 'polypeptide(L)'
;MKPQFQHKLATSYLLWFENFFMKKSEAYSVKTGIFTHFVDDRLPEIYESFGSEYKQMVYDSSLPNVYVPSGLYVNNNFVPFEKDKYMLDFDNGRFIASGISSGSSVSGQFTVKDINFYYTNDTEENIVLNVQEKINQSVSNVHASYYQPYEQKIPAIYVSNDSMKNKPFAFGGMNETLTKARATIIANKSKMKKIFNKTFITFLN
;
A
#
# COMPACT_ATOMS: atom_id res chain seq x y z
N MET A 1 -14.86 -17.67 -18.92
CA MET A 1 -15.05 -17.13 -17.56
C MET A 1 -15.28 -15.65 -17.66
N LYS A 2 -16.23 -15.06 -16.91
CA LYS A 2 -16.46 -13.61 -16.97
C LYS A 2 -15.27 -12.89 -16.32
N PRO A 3 -14.67 -11.88 -16.96
CA PRO A 3 -13.51 -11.14 -16.41
C PRO A 3 -13.72 -10.62 -14.98
N GLN A 4 -14.94 -10.22 -14.65
CA GLN A 4 -15.36 -9.78 -13.32
C GLN A 4 -15.14 -10.80 -12.20
N PHE A 5 -15.20 -12.11 -12.51
CA PHE A 5 -14.98 -13.15 -11.51
C PHE A 5 -13.50 -13.27 -11.14
N GLN A 6 -12.60 -13.12 -12.09
CA GLN A 6 -11.15 -13.14 -11.85
C GLN A 6 -10.73 -11.96 -10.98
N HIS A 7 -11.25 -10.77 -11.26
CA HIS A 7 -10.97 -9.59 -10.44
C HIS A 7 -11.49 -9.73 -9.00
N LYS A 8 -12.70 -10.22 -8.83
CA LYS A 8 -13.27 -10.47 -7.49
C LYS A 8 -12.43 -11.46 -6.69
N LEU A 9 -11.99 -12.53 -7.33
CA LEU A 9 -11.17 -13.55 -6.68
C LEU A 9 -9.82 -12.99 -6.26
N ALA A 10 -9.14 -12.27 -7.17
CA ALA A 10 -7.88 -11.61 -6.92
C ALA A 10 -7.96 -10.60 -5.75
N THR A 11 -8.97 -9.74 -5.78
CA THR A 11 -9.24 -8.78 -4.71
C THR A 11 -9.53 -9.48 -3.39
N SER A 12 -10.31 -10.58 -3.41
CA SER A 12 -10.61 -11.35 -2.20
C SER A 12 -9.36 -11.97 -1.59
N TYR A 13 -8.44 -12.50 -2.39
CA TYR A 13 -7.17 -13.00 -1.91
C TYR A 13 -6.28 -11.91 -1.33
N LEU A 14 -6.17 -10.78 -2.01
CA LEU A 14 -5.39 -9.64 -1.52
C LEU A 14 -5.91 -9.18 -0.16
N LEU A 15 -7.22 -8.95 -0.04
CA LEU A 15 -7.87 -8.53 1.20
C LEU A 15 -7.73 -9.59 2.31
N TRP A 16 -7.81 -10.87 1.96
CA TRP A 16 -7.63 -11.93 2.94
C TRP A 16 -6.21 -11.96 3.51
N PHE A 17 -5.19 -11.87 2.65
CA PHE A 17 -3.80 -11.77 3.07
C PHE A 17 -3.55 -10.52 3.92
N GLU A 18 -4.00 -9.37 3.47
CA GLU A 18 -3.87 -8.12 4.18
C GLU A 18 -4.51 -8.21 5.58
N ASN A 19 -5.76 -8.64 5.66
CA ASN A 19 -6.48 -8.79 6.93
C ASN A 19 -5.80 -9.78 7.87
N PHE A 20 -5.24 -10.87 7.34
CA PHE A 20 -4.53 -11.86 8.15
C PHE A 20 -3.32 -11.23 8.87
N PHE A 21 -2.53 -10.40 8.19
CA PHE A 21 -1.39 -9.73 8.78
C PHE A 21 -1.80 -8.55 9.68
N MET A 22 -2.81 -7.79 9.27
CA MET A 22 -3.26 -6.61 10.02
C MET A 22 -3.89 -6.97 11.37
N LYS A 23 -4.66 -8.05 11.45
CA LYS A 23 -5.30 -8.50 12.71
C LYS A 23 -4.32 -8.86 13.81
N LYS A 24 -3.08 -9.19 13.49
CA LYS A 24 -2.05 -9.55 14.47
C LYS A 24 -1.32 -8.33 15.07
N SER A 25 -1.68 -7.10 14.73
CA SER A 25 -1.05 -5.84 15.17
C SER A 25 0.47 -5.76 14.93
N GLU A 26 1.01 -6.60 14.05
CA GLU A 26 2.46 -6.73 13.84
C GLU A 26 2.91 -6.16 12.48
N ALA A 27 1.96 -5.86 11.61
CA ALA A 27 2.21 -5.45 10.22
C ALA A 27 2.08 -3.94 10.00
N TYR A 28 1.94 -3.16 11.05
CA TYR A 28 1.83 -1.70 10.97
C TYR A 28 2.45 -1.01 12.18
N SER A 29 2.81 0.24 11.99
CA SER A 29 3.42 1.07 13.04
C SER A 29 3.03 2.54 12.87
N VAL A 30 2.92 3.25 14.00
CA VAL A 30 2.68 4.70 14.00
C VAL A 30 3.97 5.41 13.62
N LYS A 31 3.88 6.34 12.67
CA LYS A 31 4.98 7.16 12.17
C LYS A 31 4.61 8.63 12.23
N THR A 32 5.62 9.47 12.40
CA THR A 32 5.52 10.90 12.14
C THR A 32 6.29 11.18 10.86
N GLY A 33 5.66 11.84 9.92
CA GLY A 33 6.24 12.10 8.61
C GLY A 33 6.05 13.53 8.16
N ILE A 34 6.92 13.96 7.25
CA ILE A 34 6.83 15.21 6.53
C ILE A 34 6.26 14.93 5.15
N PHE A 35 5.39 15.81 4.68
CA PHE A 35 4.87 15.80 3.33
C PHE A 35 5.56 16.89 2.54
N THR A 36 6.22 16.52 1.45
CA THR A 36 6.94 17.46 0.59
C THR A 36 6.12 17.78 -0.64
N HIS A 37 6.10 19.05 -1.00
CA HIS A 37 5.40 19.52 -2.18
C HIS A 37 5.92 18.88 -3.47
N PHE A 38 5.01 18.55 -4.37
CA PHE A 38 5.30 18.16 -5.76
C PHE A 38 4.16 18.61 -6.67
N VAL A 39 4.46 18.79 -7.94
CA VAL A 39 3.46 19.15 -8.95
C VAL A 39 2.78 17.89 -9.46
N ASP A 40 1.46 17.87 -9.46
CA ASP A 40 0.65 16.81 -10.07
C ASP A 40 -0.26 17.42 -11.16
N ASP A 41 0.17 17.30 -12.41
CA ASP A 41 -0.51 17.89 -13.59
C ASP A 41 -1.95 17.36 -13.80
N ARG A 42 -2.36 16.36 -13.04
CA ARG A 42 -3.73 15.81 -13.09
C ARG A 42 -4.72 16.57 -12.22
N LEU A 43 -4.21 17.42 -11.31
CA LEU A 43 -5.05 18.19 -10.41
C LEU A 43 -5.30 19.59 -10.99
N PRO A 44 -6.50 20.16 -10.73
CA PRO A 44 -6.74 21.56 -11.02
C PRO A 44 -5.75 22.47 -10.28
N GLU A 45 -5.38 23.61 -10.87
CA GLU A 45 -4.41 24.58 -10.33
C GLU A 45 -4.72 25.13 -8.93
N ILE A 46 -5.95 25.00 -8.48
CA ILE A 46 -6.37 25.43 -7.13
C ILE A 46 -5.90 24.48 -6.02
N TYR A 47 -5.40 23.28 -6.38
CA TYR A 47 -4.94 22.29 -5.45
C TYR A 47 -3.42 22.13 -5.51
N GLU A 48 -2.82 22.05 -4.35
CA GLU A 48 -1.42 21.72 -4.15
C GLU A 48 -1.29 20.28 -3.63
N SER A 49 -0.25 19.58 -4.08
CA SER A 49 0.02 18.20 -3.70
C SER A 49 1.27 18.09 -2.86
N PHE A 50 1.16 17.33 -1.76
CA PHE A 50 2.26 17.04 -0.87
C PHE A 50 2.36 15.53 -0.67
N GLY A 51 3.54 14.96 -0.91
CA GLY A 51 3.81 13.52 -0.81
C GLY A 51 4.61 13.15 0.42
N SER A 52 4.22 12.07 1.07
CA SER A 52 4.96 11.42 2.14
C SER A 52 5.89 10.33 1.59
N GLU A 53 6.98 10.06 2.30
CA GLU A 53 7.81 8.87 2.03
C GLU A 53 7.06 7.55 2.31
N TYR A 54 5.99 7.62 3.09
CA TYR A 54 5.18 6.47 3.48
C TYR A 54 3.99 6.29 2.54
N LYS A 55 3.73 5.05 2.18
CA LYS A 55 2.61 4.61 1.33
C LYS A 55 1.75 3.62 2.13
N GLN A 56 0.56 3.34 1.62
CA GLN A 56 -0.39 2.40 2.24
C GLN A 56 -0.60 2.68 3.74
N MET A 57 -1.03 3.90 4.04
CA MET A 57 -1.43 4.29 5.38
C MET A 57 -2.68 3.55 5.82
N VAL A 58 -2.77 3.23 7.11
CA VAL A 58 -3.90 2.51 7.68
C VAL A 58 -5.01 3.49 8.03
N TYR A 59 -6.20 3.24 7.52
CA TYR A 59 -7.39 4.06 7.77
C TYR A 59 -8.44 3.36 8.66
N ASP A 60 -8.23 2.08 9.01
CA ASP A 60 -9.15 1.33 9.87
C ASP A 60 -8.85 1.60 11.34
N SER A 61 -9.66 2.45 11.95
CA SER A 61 -9.56 2.80 13.37
C SER A 61 -10.02 1.70 14.35
N SER A 62 -10.59 0.60 13.83
CA SER A 62 -11.00 -0.54 14.67
C SER A 62 -9.82 -1.46 15.06
N LEU A 63 -8.70 -1.31 14.37
CA LEU A 63 -7.50 -2.08 14.67
C LEU A 63 -6.79 -1.55 15.93
N PRO A 64 -6.17 -2.41 16.74
CA PRO A 64 -5.49 -1.98 17.95
C PRO A 64 -4.25 -1.13 17.66
N ASN A 65 -4.03 -0.08 18.45
CA ASN A 65 -2.88 0.83 18.34
C ASN A 65 -2.75 1.56 17.01
N VAL A 66 -3.84 1.70 16.24
CA VAL A 66 -3.86 2.49 15.01
C VAL A 66 -4.16 3.95 15.32
N TYR A 67 -3.39 4.83 14.72
CA TYR A 67 -3.66 6.27 14.72
C TYR A 67 -4.06 6.69 13.30
N VAL A 68 -5.35 7.01 13.13
CA VAL A 68 -5.90 7.59 11.91
C VAL A 68 -5.92 9.11 12.08
N PRO A 69 -5.20 9.88 11.26
CA PRO A 69 -5.19 11.33 11.42
C PRO A 69 -6.56 11.93 11.10
N SER A 70 -7.00 12.89 11.88
CA SER A 70 -8.16 13.74 11.59
C SER A 70 -7.78 15.06 10.90
N GLY A 71 -6.50 15.31 10.72
CA GLY A 71 -5.92 16.47 10.08
C GLY A 71 -4.40 16.37 10.07
N LEU A 72 -3.74 17.36 9.49
CA LEU A 72 -2.28 17.50 9.45
C LEU A 72 -1.86 18.87 9.99
N TYR A 73 -0.58 19.01 10.28
CA TYR A 73 0.01 20.29 10.66
C TYR A 73 0.56 20.99 9.43
N VAL A 74 0.08 22.19 9.17
CA VAL A 74 0.55 23.10 8.12
C VAL A 74 1.20 24.31 8.79
N ASN A 75 2.46 24.53 8.56
CA ASN A 75 3.24 25.59 9.21
C ASN A 75 3.05 25.59 10.75
N ASN A 76 3.09 24.39 11.36
CA ASN A 76 2.84 24.11 12.78
C ASN A 76 1.41 24.36 13.30
N ASN A 77 0.47 24.73 12.45
CA ASN A 77 -0.93 24.86 12.82
C ASN A 77 -1.69 23.60 12.43
N PHE A 78 -2.48 23.04 13.33
CA PHE A 78 -3.32 21.89 13.03
C PHE A 78 -4.46 22.29 12.10
N VAL A 79 -4.56 21.59 10.96
CA VAL A 79 -5.58 21.77 9.94
C VAL A 79 -6.38 20.48 9.86
N PRO A 80 -7.65 20.46 10.28
CA PRO A 80 -8.50 19.29 10.19
C PRO A 80 -8.84 18.98 8.73
N PHE A 81 -9.09 17.72 8.41
CA PHE A 81 -9.58 17.36 7.09
C PHE A 81 -10.98 17.92 6.87
N GLU A 82 -11.12 18.63 5.77
CA GLU A 82 -12.36 19.27 5.38
C GLU A 82 -12.68 18.85 3.94
N LYS A 83 -13.92 18.40 3.72
CA LYS A 83 -14.38 17.97 2.40
C LYS A 83 -14.13 19.10 1.37
N ASP A 84 -13.63 18.71 0.22
CA ASP A 84 -13.35 19.57 -0.93
C ASP A 84 -12.22 20.60 -0.73
N LYS A 85 -11.56 20.60 0.44
CA LYS A 85 -10.39 21.44 0.70
C LYS A 85 -9.13 20.65 1.03
N TYR A 86 -9.24 19.70 1.95
CA TYR A 86 -8.11 18.96 2.49
C TYR A 86 -8.40 17.47 2.45
N MET A 87 -7.63 16.74 1.67
CA MET A 87 -7.82 15.31 1.46
C MET A 87 -6.51 14.57 1.64
N LEU A 88 -6.55 13.45 2.37
CA LEU A 88 -5.44 12.51 2.49
C LEU A 88 -5.74 11.26 1.65
N ASP A 89 -4.90 11.01 0.66
CA ASP A 89 -4.87 9.75 -0.09
C ASP A 89 -4.03 8.75 0.69
N PHE A 90 -4.70 7.87 1.43
CA PHE A 90 -4.06 6.89 2.31
C PHE A 90 -3.20 5.88 1.55
N ASP A 91 -3.61 5.48 0.35
CA ASP A 91 -2.90 4.46 -0.43
C ASP A 91 -1.58 5.00 -0.98
N ASN A 92 -1.59 6.22 -1.49
CA ASN A 92 -0.41 6.84 -2.09
C ASN A 92 0.36 7.74 -1.12
N GLY A 93 -0.13 7.92 0.11
CA GLY A 93 0.50 8.79 1.11
C GLY A 93 0.60 10.23 0.64
N ARG A 94 -0.49 10.76 0.03
CA ARG A 94 -0.54 12.12 -0.51
C ARG A 94 -1.56 12.97 0.21
N PHE A 95 -1.16 14.19 0.53
CA PHE A 95 -2.06 15.23 1.00
C PHE A 95 -2.33 16.21 -0.13
N ILE A 96 -3.60 16.41 -0.45
CA ILE A 96 -4.08 17.32 -1.48
C ILE A 96 -4.82 18.44 -0.78
N ALA A 97 -4.44 19.66 -1.05
CA ALA A 97 -4.95 20.82 -0.32
C ALA A 97 -5.26 21.99 -1.25
N SER A 98 -6.40 22.65 -1.00
CA SER A 98 -6.75 23.93 -1.60
C SER A 98 -6.43 25.05 -0.63
N GLY A 99 -5.85 26.15 -1.16
CA GLY A 99 -5.54 27.34 -0.36
C GLY A 99 -4.30 27.23 0.55
N ILE A 100 -3.48 26.18 0.35
CA ILE A 100 -2.17 26.02 0.98
C ILE A 100 -1.09 26.34 -0.06
N SER A 101 -0.08 27.10 0.31
CA SER A 101 1.03 27.46 -0.58
C SER A 101 1.98 26.26 -0.77
N SER A 102 2.55 26.10 -1.97
CA SER A 102 3.58 25.11 -2.30
C SER A 102 4.80 25.13 -1.36
N GLY A 103 5.12 26.28 -0.79
CA GLY A 103 6.22 26.44 0.19
C GLY A 103 5.86 26.09 1.63
N SER A 104 4.64 25.65 1.90
CA SER A 104 4.22 25.32 3.26
C SER A 104 4.89 24.05 3.79
N SER A 105 5.26 24.07 5.07
CA SER A 105 5.71 22.87 5.80
C SER A 105 4.49 22.06 6.22
N VAL A 106 4.37 20.83 5.70
CA VAL A 106 3.26 19.92 6.05
C VAL A 106 3.83 18.70 6.75
N SER A 107 3.25 18.36 7.91
CA SER A 107 3.67 17.20 8.70
C SER A 107 2.48 16.58 9.43
N GLY A 108 2.64 15.32 9.87
CA GLY A 108 1.59 14.66 10.63
C GLY A 108 2.03 13.32 11.20
N GLN A 109 1.17 12.80 12.07
CA GLN A 109 1.29 11.46 12.62
C GLN A 109 0.22 10.58 11.99
N PHE A 110 0.58 9.36 11.63
CA PHE A 110 -0.32 8.40 10.99
C PHE A 110 0.23 6.98 11.15
N THR A 111 -0.63 5.99 11.01
CA THR A 111 -0.20 4.60 11.00
C THR A 111 0.07 4.15 9.57
N VAL A 112 1.18 3.47 9.35
CA VAL A 112 1.56 2.92 8.04
C VAL A 112 1.72 1.41 8.13
N LYS A 113 1.48 0.73 7.03
CA LYS A 113 1.78 -0.69 6.90
C LYS A 113 3.29 -0.89 6.87
N ASP A 114 3.80 -1.76 7.72
CA ASP A 114 5.22 -2.16 7.70
C ASP A 114 5.51 -3.12 6.53
N ILE A 115 4.47 -3.77 6.00
CA ILE A 115 4.50 -4.64 4.83
C ILE A 115 3.40 -4.16 3.88
N ASN A 116 3.77 -3.83 2.64
CA ASN A 116 2.82 -3.41 1.62
C ASN A 116 2.26 -4.62 0.87
N PHE A 117 1.03 -4.49 0.38
CA PHE A 117 0.33 -5.57 -0.34
C PHE A 117 0.00 -5.09 -1.74
N TYR A 118 0.42 -5.85 -2.75
CA TYR A 118 0.16 -5.55 -4.15
C TYR A 118 -0.38 -6.76 -4.88
N TYR A 119 -1.35 -6.53 -5.74
CA TYR A 119 -1.76 -7.52 -6.72
C TYR A 119 -0.94 -7.35 -7.99
N THR A 120 -0.48 -8.45 -8.56
CA THR A 120 0.28 -8.44 -9.81
C THR A 120 -0.08 -9.64 -10.69
N ASN A 121 0.06 -9.47 -11.99
CA ASN A 121 0.04 -10.56 -12.97
C ASN A 121 1.45 -10.89 -13.49
N ASP A 122 2.47 -10.20 -12.97
CA ASP A 122 3.85 -10.41 -13.39
C ASP A 122 4.41 -11.73 -12.89
N THR A 123 5.41 -12.23 -13.60
CA THR A 123 6.22 -13.36 -13.14
C THR A 123 7.09 -12.93 -11.96
N GLU A 124 7.51 -13.89 -11.16
CA GLU A 124 8.39 -13.64 -10.01
C GLU A 124 9.68 -12.93 -10.41
N GLU A 125 10.27 -13.33 -11.56
CA GLU A 125 11.47 -12.72 -12.12
C GLU A 125 11.25 -11.23 -12.46
N ASN A 126 10.15 -10.89 -13.12
CA ASN A 126 9.82 -9.51 -13.46
C ASN A 126 9.58 -8.65 -12.20
N ILE A 127 8.94 -9.20 -11.16
CA ILE A 127 8.76 -8.50 -9.89
C ILE A 127 10.11 -8.17 -9.27
N VAL A 128 11.04 -9.14 -9.23
CA VAL A 128 12.38 -8.95 -8.65
C VAL A 128 13.17 -7.92 -9.44
N LEU A 129 13.18 -8.00 -10.78
CA LEU A 129 13.88 -7.06 -11.64
C LEU A 129 13.34 -5.64 -11.50
N ASN A 130 12.03 -5.47 -11.51
CA ASN A 130 11.38 -4.15 -11.34
C ASN A 130 11.69 -3.52 -9.98
N VAL A 131 11.75 -4.33 -8.92
CA VAL A 131 12.10 -3.84 -7.57
C VAL A 131 13.58 -3.46 -7.52
N GLN A 132 14.46 -4.24 -8.15
CA GLN A 132 15.89 -3.97 -8.15
C GLN A 132 16.24 -2.70 -8.95
N GLU A 133 15.58 -2.50 -10.08
CA GLU A 133 15.73 -1.28 -10.87
C GLU A 133 15.30 -0.04 -10.08
N LYS A 134 14.18 -0.10 -9.37
CA LYS A 134 13.71 0.99 -8.50
C LYS A 134 14.64 1.26 -7.33
N ILE A 135 15.23 0.24 -6.71
CA ILE A 135 16.24 0.40 -5.66
C ILE A 135 17.46 1.12 -6.21
N ASN A 136 17.93 0.75 -7.40
CA ASN A 136 19.08 1.39 -8.04
C ASN A 136 18.82 2.84 -8.43
N GLN A 137 17.60 3.15 -8.90
CA GLN A 137 17.21 4.52 -9.22
C GLN A 137 17.07 5.40 -7.98
N SER A 138 16.58 4.87 -6.86
CA SER A 138 16.44 5.64 -5.63
C SER A 138 17.76 6.01 -4.95
N VAL A 139 18.85 5.31 -5.26
CA VAL A 139 20.20 5.66 -4.78
C VAL A 139 20.75 6.89 -5.51
N SER A 140 20.39 7.10 -6.78
CA SER A 140 20.87 8.22 -7.58
C SER A 140 20.00 9.50 -7.50
N ASN A 141 18.72 9.38 -7.10
CA ASN A 141 17.77 10.49 -7.03
C ASN A 141 16.88 10.40 -5.78
N VAL A 142 17.46 10.63 -4.63
CA VAL A 142 16.79 10.48 -3.32
C VAL A 142 15.51 11.32 -3.19
N HIS A 143 15.43 12.47 -3.84
CA HIS A 143 14.26 13.35 -3.76
C HIS A 143 13.14 13.03 -4.75
N ALA A 144 13.45 12.53 -5.94
CA ALA A 144 12.43 12.28 -6.96
C ALA A 144 11.60 11.02 -6.70
N SER A 145 12.13 10.04 -5.95
CA SER A 145 11.47 8.75 -5.73
C SER A 145 10.34 8.80 -4.70
N TYR A 146 10.32 9.78 -3.82
CA TYR A 146 9.32 9.87 -2.74
C TYR A 146 7.92 10.27 -3.24
N TYR A 147 7.83 10.90 -4.41
CA TYR A 147 6.60 11.56 -4.87
C TYR A 147 5.91 10.88 -6.05
N GLN A 148 6.48 9.81 -6.57
CA GLN A 148 5.81 9.08 -7.64
C GLN A 148 4.53 8.44 -7.11
N PRO A 149 3.36 8.81 -7.65
CA PRO A 149 2.06 8.44 -7.07
C PRO A 149 1.83 6.93 -7.03
N TYR A 150 2.44 6.17 -7.94
CA TYR A 150 2.23 4.71 -8.05
C TYR A 150 3.49 3.90 -7.69
N GLU A 151 4.43 4.50 -6.99
CA GLU A 151 5.63 3.79 -6.58
C GLU A 151 5.31 2.70 -5.56
N GLN A 152 5.74 1.48 -5.85
CA GLN A 152 5.62 0.35 -4.94
C GLN A 152 6.77 0.37 -3.94
N LYS A 153 6.45 0.29 -2.65
CA LYS A 153 7.45 0.30 -1.57
C LYS A 153 7.68 -1.11 -1.05
N ILE A 154 8.92 -1.40 -0.71
CA ILE A 154 9.32 -2.64 -0.02
C ILE A 154 9.58 -2.36 1.48
N PRO A 155 9.29 -3.33 2.35
CA PRO A 155 8.89 -4.71 2.10
C PRO A 155 7.47 -4.84 1.55
N ALA A 156 7.26 -5.82 0.67
CA ALA A 156 6.00 -6.03 0.00
C ALA A 156 5.67 -7.51 -0.21
N ILE A 157 4.39 -7.81 -0.21
CA ILE A 157 3.83 -9.10 -0.59
C ILE A 157 3.06 -8.92 -1.89
N TYR A 158 3.52 -9.61 -2.93
CA TYR A 158 2.89 -9.63 -4.24
C TYR A 158 2.01 -10.86 -4.36
N VAL A 159 0.72 -10.64 -4.49
CA VAL A 159 -0.27 -11.70 -4.66
C VAL A 159 -0.62 -11.85 -6.13
N SER A 160 -0.58 -13.06 -6.66
CA SER A 160 -0.95 -13.35 -8.05
C SER A 160 -1.84 -14.60 -8.14
N ASN A 161 -2.64 -14.66 -9.19
CA ASN A 161 -3.34 -15.87 -9.57
C ASN A 161 -2.50 -16.63 -10.61
N ASP A 162 -1.97 -17.77 -10.21
CA ASP A 162 -1.04 -18.55 -11.03
C ASP A 162 -1.78 -19.42 -12.06
N SER A 163 -2.86 -20.06 -11.65
CA SER A 163 -3.65 -20.90 -12.55
C SER A 163 -5.10 -21.06 -12.09
N MET A 164 -5.97 -21.30 -13.05
CA MET A 164 -7.38 -21.58 -12.85
C MET A 164 -7.77 -22.82 -13.64
N LYS A 165 -8.35 -23.82 -12.96
CA LYS A 165 -8.88 -25.02 -13.59
C LYS A 165 -10.37 -25.11 -13.29
N ASN A 166 -11.19 -25.19 -14.33
CA ASN A 166 -12.60 -25.47 -14.20
C ASN A 166 -12.81 -26.98 -14.36
N LYS A 167 -13.48 -27.58 -13.40
CA LYS A 167 -13.93 -28.97 -13.47
C LYS A 167 -15.48 -28.97 -13.55
N PRO A 168 -16.07 -29.68 -14.50
CA PRO A 168 -17.52 -29.90 -14.48
C PRO A 168 -17.84 -30.74 -13.25
N PHE A 169 -18.76 -30.27 -12.40
CA PHE A 169 -19.18 -30.99 -11.21
C PHE A 169 -20.20 -32.07 -11.51
N ALA A 170 -21.16 -31.78 -12.40
CA ALA A 170 -22.17 -32.74 -12.86
C ALA A 170 -22.73 -32.34 -14.22
N PHE A 171 -23.41 -33.26 -14.91
CA PHE A 171 -24.12 -32.98 -16.14
C PHE A 171 -25.21 -31.92 -15.89
N GLY A 172 -25.04 -30.71 -16.46
CA GLY A 172 -25.95 -29.57 -16.24
C GLY A 172 -25.79 -28.84 -14.90
N GLY A 173 -24.78 -29.19 -14.07
CA GLY A 173 -24.53 -28.57 -12.79
C GLY A 173 -23.54 -27.39 -12.85
N MET A 174 -23.30 -26.78 -11.70
CA MET A 174 -22.30 -25.72 -11.56
C MET A 174 -20.88 -26.25 -11.76
N ASN A 175 -20.02 -25.46 -12.36
CA ASN A 175 -18.60 -25.78 -12.51
C ASN A 175 -17.85 -25.52 -11.17
N GLU A 176 -17.03 -26.47 -10.75
CA GLU A 176 -16.05 -26.28 -9.71
C GLU A 176 -14.83 -25.57 -10.30
N THR A 177 -14.41 -24.47 -9.69
CA THR A 177 -13.21 -23.72 -10.10
C THR A 177 -12.12 -23.87 -9.05
N LEU A 178 -11.02 -24.52 -9.42
CA LEU A 178 -9.82 -24.62 -8.61
C LEU A 178 -8.86 -23.51 -9.03
N THR A 179 -8.51 -22.64 -8.08
CA THR A 179 -7.56 -21.53 -8.32
C THR A 179 -6.34 -21.69 -7.44
N LYS A 180 -5.18 -21.54 -8.03
CA LYS A 180 -3.90 -21.48 -7.31
C LYS A 180 -3.46 -20.03 -7.20
N ALA A 181 -3.39 -19.51 -5.98
CA ALA A 181 -2.81 -18.22 -5.68
C ALA A 181 -1.36 -18.39 -5.24
N ARG A 182 -0.51 -17.44 -5.62
CA ARG A 182 0.87 -17.35 -5.20
C ARG A 182 1.09 -16.01 -4.49
N ALA A 183 1.88 -16.04 -3.41
CA ALA A 183 2.33 -14.85 -2.71
C ALA A 183 3.86 -14.79 -2.73
N THR A 184 4.43 -13.76 -3.34
CA THR A 184 5.87 -13.52 -3.40
C THR A 184 6.23 -12.40 -2.44
N ILE A 185 7.13 -12.67 -1.49
CA ILE A 185 7.55 -11.70 -0.46
C ILE A 185 8.90 -11.12 -0.85
N ILE A 186 8.97 -9.81 -0.99
CA ILE A 186 10.19 -9.08 -1.28
C ILE A 186 10.51 -8.12 -0.13
N ALA A 187 11.68 -8.32 0.49
CA ALA A 187 12.16 -7.47 1.56
C ALA A 187 13.69 -7.45 1.60
N ASN A 188 14.27 -6.38 2.12
CA ASN A 188 15.70 -6.35 2.39
C ASN A 188 16.04 -7.22 3.62
N LYS A 189 17.29 -7.70 3.70
CA LYS A 189 17.76 -8.70 4.68
C LYS A 189 17.44 -8.34 6.15
N SER A 190 17.51 -7.07 6.53
CA SER A 190 17.24 -6.62 7.89
C SER A 190 15.76 -6.67 8.26
N LYS A 191 14.89 -6.35 7.31
CA LYS A 191 13.43 -6.37 7.49
C LYS A 191 12.87 -7.80 7.35
N MET A 192 13.48 -8.66 6.51
CA MET A 192 13.15 -10.08 6.44
C MET A 192 13.25 -10.78 7.80
N LYS A 193 14.35 -10.56 8.55
CA LYS A 193 14.49 -11.15 9.90
C LYS A 193 13.33 -10.77 10.83
N LYS A 194 12.86 -9.53 10.78
CA LYS A 194 11.71 -9.09 11.59
C LYS A 194 10.40 -9.76 11.17
N ILE A 195 10.17 -9.90 9.87
CA ILE A 195 8.97 -10.52 9.30
C ILE A 195 8.95 -12.00 9.63
N PHE A 196 10.04 -12.72 9.36
CA PHE A 196 10.13 -14.17 9.61
C PHE A 196 10.07 -14.51 11.08
N ASN A 197 10.78 -13.81 11.95
CA ASN A 197 10.75 -14.08 13.39
C ASN A 197 9.39 -13.80 14.03
N LYS A 198 8.62 -12.84 13.53
CA LYS A 198 7.30 -12.53 14.06
C LYS A 198 6.18 -13.39 13.45
N THR A 199 6.26 -13.69 12.16
CA THR A 199 5.14 -14.32 11.43
C THR A 199 5.24 -15.84 11.38
N PHE A 200 6.44 -16.42 11.28
CA PHE A 200 6.61 -17.87 11.15
C PHE A 200 6.66 -18.64 12.45
N ILE A 201 7.01 -18.02 13.57
CA ILE A 201 6.91 -18.66 14.89
C ILE A 201 5.44 -18.98 15.25
N THR A 202 4.49 -18.26 14.66
CA THR A 202 3.06 -18.48 14.91
C THR A 202 2.42 -19.53 13.98
N PHE A 203 3.09 -20.00 12.94
CA PHE A 203 2.63 -21.09 12.08
C PHE A 203 3.01 -22.50 12.63
N LEU A 204 3.90 -22.57 13.60
CA LEU A 204 4.42 -23.82 14.17
C LEU A 204 3.87 -24.13 15.58
N ASN A 205 2.99 -23.32 16.11
CA ASN A 205 2.20 -23.55 17.31
C ASN A 205 0.72 -23.58 16.88
#